data_e0688e6e21837cae880984dd1c7dcef4
#
_entry.id   e0688e6e21837cae880984dd1c7dcef4
#
_cell.length_a   1.000
_cell.length_b   1.000
_cell.length_c   1.000
_cell.angle_alpha   90.00
_cell.angle_beta   90.00
_cell.angle_gamma   90.00
#
_symmetry.space_group_name_H-M   'P 1'
#
loop_
_entity.id
_entity.type
_entity.pdbx_description
1 polymer ?
#
loop_
_entity_poly.entity_id
_entity_poly.type
_entity_poly.pdbx_seq_one_letter_code
_entity_poly.pdbx_strand_id
1 'polypeptide(L)'
;MNYIAWDTETIGLPTTRYGEKAPRENIQKFDKCRMLTLAFVKYSSKGRELGSYHGTVYPDTFDVAATHVHGITQEYARENGQPFGYLYASLKEATKDTKLLVAHNSAFDENVFFSECYRRGFDTEPFDDVTFVDTLDMARSIYPTLKNHKLITVYDHIFGEEFDGAHDALNDARACGDVYPVMRDKEWNLKDIGVKRVVLKASDIAAITGKNRFKKPAEIIDNLWSKYKPETFEGKTKDQMAYEAIQKCDLAKNLLQETETYKSINSSDVEQKYKAVSNQVDLYSKLQGEDKKNAIDYLRKKLYTNHGTRHEDTTADNYEDFDVDEKYYTYLVCSLEGTDYEIVGRIDRIHTDTDGVKTIVEIKNRARGLFKTVRDYEEIQCQTYMEMLDIDKCQLIEQYNESRLGYHIVRDKHKWLSELNPKLINFCRHFHSLLSK
;
A
#
# COMPACT_ATOMS: atom_id res chain seq x y z
N MET A 1 7.33 5.58 9.39
CA MET A 1 8.33 6.65 9.22
C MET A 1 8.04 7.35 7.90
N ASN A 2 8.07 8.70 7.88
CA ASN A 2 7.97 9.46 6.62
C ASN A 2 9.17 9.14 5.72
N TYR A 3 9.03 9.30 4.42
CA TYR A 3 10.10 9.09 3.45
C TYR A 3 10.05 10.14 2.34
N ILE A 4 11.16 10.27 1.64
CA ILE A 4 11.31 11.13 0.48
C ILE A 4 11.66 10.24 -0.70
N ALA A 5 10.81 10.19 -1.73
CA ALA A 5 11.17 9.61 -3.00
C ALA A 5 11.85 10.70 -3.84
N TRP A 6 12.97 10.38 -4.50
CA TRP A 6 13.76 11.34 -5.23
C TRP A 6 14.36 10.76 -6.49
N ASP A 7 14.68 11.63 -7.44
CA ASP A 7 15.25 11.27 -8.70
C ASP A 7 16.08 12.42 -9.28
N THR A 8 17.06 12.11 -10.12
CA THR A 8 17.93 13.08 -10.77
C THR A 8 18.04 12.83 -12.27
N GLU A 9 17.87 13.87 -13.08
CA GLU A 9 18.26 13.82 -14.48
C GLU A 9 19.68 14.34 -14.68
N THR A 10 20.38 13.79 -15.66
CA THR A 10 21.77 14.10 -15.91
C THR A 10 22.06 14.33 -17.40
N ILE A 11 23.16 15.03 -17.70
CA ILE A 11 23.59 15.27 -19.09
C ILE A 11 24.17 14.00 -19.77
N GLY A 12 24.26 12.88 -19.09
CA GLY A 12 24.80 11.62 -19.62
C GLY A 12 25.15 10.63 -18.50
N LEU A 13 25.89 9.59 -18.82
CA LEU A 13 26.21 8.51 -17.88
C LEU A 13 27.64 8.65 -17.31
N PRO A 14 27.86 8.21 -16.05
CA PRO A 14 29.19 8.19 -15.46
C PRO A 14 30.05 7.07 -16.04
N THR A 15 31.37 7.15 -15.83
CA THR A 15 32.31 6.09 -16.19
C THR A 15 32.58 5.11 -15.05
N THR A 16 31.69 5.08 -14.05
CA THR A 16 31.73 4.14 -12.91
C THR A 16 31.15 2.78 -13.27
N ARG A 17 31.49 1.75 -12.48
CA ARG A 17 30.76 0.48 -12.51
C ARG A 17 29.48 0.60 -11.67
N TYR A 18 28.46 -0.21 -11.97
CA TYR A 18 27.25 -0.27 -11.19
C TYR A 18 27.57 -0.50 -9.69
N GLY A 19 26.95 0.27 -8.83
CA GLY A 19 27.14 0.22 -7.36
C GLY A 19 28.46 0.81 -6.85
N GLU A 20 29.34 1.31 -7.72
CA GLU A 20 30.56 2.00 -7.29
C GLU A 20 30.17 3.38 -6.69
N LYS A 21 30.46 3.58 -5.41
CA LYS A 21 30.28 4.91 -4.79
C LYS A 21 31.32 5.88 -5.36
N ALA A 22 30.93 7.14 -5.52
CA ALA A 22 31.81 8.21 -5.96
C ALA A 22 32.45 8.88 -4.74
N PRO A 23 33.55 8.35 -4.19
CA PRO A 23 34.28 9.10 -3.19
C PRO A 23 34.87 10.38 -3.82
N ARG A 24 35.20 11.32 -2.98
CA ARG A 24 35.69 12.65 -3.42
C ARG A 24 36.85 12.59 -4.43
N GLU A 25 37.66 11.54 -4.34
CA GLU A 25 38.80 11.30 -5.22
C GLU A 25 38.40 10.83 -6.65
N ASN A 26 37.16 10.44 -6.86
CA ASN A 26 36.65 9.90 -8.14
C ASN A 26 35.63 10.82 -8.83
N ILE A 27 35.60 12.11 -8.46
CA ILE A 27 34.63 13.08 -9.04
C ILE A 27 34.71 13.12 -10.57
N GLN A 28 35.93 12.99 -11.15
CA GLN A 28 36.15 13.02 -12.60
C GLN A 28 35.39 11.92 -13.38
N LYS A 29 34.99 10.84 -12.71
CA LYS A 29 34.15 9.82 -13.33
C LYS A 29 32.73 10.34 -13.66
N PHE A 30 32.32 11.44 -13.04
CA PHE A 30 31.04 12.12 -13.24
C PHE A 30 31.12 13.39 -14.09
N ASP A 31 32.26 13.66 -14.79
CA ASP A 31 32.39 14.87 -15.62
C ASP A 31 31.40 14.88 -16.79
N LYS A 32 31.01 13.67 -17.29
CA LYS A 32 30.01 13.49 -18.35
C LYS A 32 28.61 13.13 -17.79
N CYS A 33 28.45 13.13 -16.46
CA CYS A 33 27.21 12.80 -15.77
C CYS A 33 26.91 13.89 -14.73
N ARG A 34 26.80 15.15 -15.23
CA ARG A 34 26.50 16.31 -14.38
C ARG A 34 25.00 16.31 -14.07
N MET A 35 24.65 16.63 -12.86
CA MET A 35 23.25 16.76 -12.48
C MET A 35 22.59 17.91 -13.23
N LEU A 36 21.47 17.63 -13.89
CA LEU A 36 20.68 18.61 -14.63
C LEU A 36 19.42 19.00 -13.85
N THR A 37 18.73 18.02 -13.25
CA THR A 37 17.60 18.27 -12.37
C THR A 37 17.70 17.47 -11.08
N LEU A 38 17.02 17.97 -10.06
CA LEU A 38 16.71 17.26 -8.83
C LEU A 38 15.21 17.39 -8.59
N ALA A 39 14.54 16.26 -8.44
CA ALA A 39 13.16 16.24 -7.97
C ALA A 39 13.04 15.35 -6.74
N PHE A 40 12.16 15.73 -5.83
CA PHE A 40 11.79 14.86 -4.72
C PHE A 40 10.36 15.11 -4.27
N VAL A 41 9.76 14.06 -3.74
CA VAL A 41 8.42 14.08 -3.18
C VAL A 41 8.48 13.53 -1.78
N LYS A 42 8.01 14.30 -0.81
CA LYS A 42 7.95 13.92 0.59
C LYS A 42 6.63 13.24 0.87
N TYR A 43 6.69 12.07 1.46
CA TYR A 43 5.53 11.27 1.82
C TYR A 43 5.44 11.08 3.33
N SER A 44 4.20 11.06 3.83
CA SER A 44 3.93 10.56 5.17
C SER A 44 4.23 9.05 5.24
N SER A 45 4.36 8.52 6.45
CA SER A 45 4.46 7.07 6.68
C SER A 45 3.30 6.26 6.08
N LYS A 46 2.21 6.94 5.73
CA LYS A 46 0.98 6.38 5.15
C LYS A 46 0.90 6.54 3.62
N GLY A 47 2.00 6.93 2.96
CA GLY A 47 2.04 7.13 1.51
C GLY A 47 1.36 8.40 0.98
N ARG A 48 0.90 9.30 1.86
CA ARG A 48 0.32 10.58 1.43
C ARG A 48 1.42 11.56 1.06
N GLU A 49 1.35 12.16 -0.13
CA GLU A 49 2.22 13.27 -0.53
C GLU A 49 2.03 14.46 0.44
N LEU A 50 3.14 14.95 0.99
CA LEU A 50 3.18 16.09 1.91
C LEU A 50 3.71 17.35 1.23
N GLY A 51 4.42 17.18 0.14
CA GLY A 51 4.99 18.25 -0.67
C GLY A 51 5.99 17.69 -1.66
N SER A 52 6.28 18.47 -2.68
CA SER A 52 7.23 18.12 -3.73
C SER A 52 8.13 19.30 -4.08
N TYR A 53 9.26 18.98 -4.66
CA TYR A 53 10.24 19.92 -5.20
C TYR A 53 10.72 19.44 -6.54
N HIS A 54 10.88 20.35 -7.48
CA HIS A 54 11.56 20.11 -8.77
C HIS A 54 12.41 21.33 -9.12
N GLY A 55 13.68 21.12 -9.33
CA GLY A 55 14.61 22.19 -9.67
C GLY A 55 15.58 21.78 -10.79
N THR A 56 15.79 22.67 -11.74
CA THR A 56 16.79 22.54 -12.79
C THR A 56 18.07 23.28 -12.36
N VAL A 57 19.22 22.66 -12.56
CA VAL A 57 20.54 23.28 -12.30
C VAL A 57 20.89 24.24 -13.42
N TYR A 58 21.27 25.46 -13.09
CA TYR A 58 21.86 26.38 -14.05
C TYR A 58 23.21 25.82 -14.59
N PRO A 59 23.37 25.62 -15.89
CA PRO A 59 24.55 24.97 -16.47
C PRO A 59 25.73 25.95 -16.57
N ASP A 60 26.33 26.25 -15.41
CA ASP A 60 27.44 27.21 -15.28
C ASP A 60 28.81 26.67 -15.76
N THR A 61 28.99 25.35 -15.66
CA THR A 61 30.26 24.67 -15.91
C THR A 61 30.15 23.45 -16.83
N PHE A 62 29.01 23.30 -17.49
CA PHE A 62 28.76 22.21 -18.43
C PHE A 62 27.74 22.61 -19.48
N ASP A 63 27.75 21.93 -20.61
CA ASP A 63 26.71 22.05 -21.64
C ASP A 63 25.68 20.93 -21.46
N VAL A 64 24.39 21.25 -21.69
CA VAL A 64 23.30 20.27 -21.60
C VAL A 64 23.40 19.29 -22.76
N ALA A 65 23.39 18.02 -22.46
CA ALA A 65 23.36 16.92 -23.42
C ALA A 65 22.24 15.94 -23.06
N ALA A 66 22.03 14.92 -23.88
CA ALA A 66 20.98 13.92 -23.72
C ALA A 66 19.52 14.48 -23.70
N THR A 67 19.26 15.61 -24.31
CA THR A 67 17.95 16.28 -24.43
C THR A 67 16.86 15.33 -24.97
N HIS A 68 17.22 14.36 -25.79
CA HIS A 68 16.28 13.35 -26.31
C HIS A 68 15.78 12.38 -25.25
N VAL A 69 16.39 12.33 -24.06
CA VAL A 69 15.97 11.50 -22.92
C VAL A 69 15.04 12.29 -21.98
N HIS A 70 15.52 13.41 -21.45
CA HIS A 70 14.82 14.19 -20.41
C HIS A 70 14.10 15.44 -20.94
N GLY A 71 14.19 15.76 -22.26
CA GLY A 71 13.49 16.88 -22.88
C GLY A 71 14.04 18.28 -22.60
N ILE A 72 15.01 18.44 -21.70
CA ILE A 72 15.53 19.75 -21.27
C ILE A 72 16.60 20.22 -22.23
N THR A 73 16.42 21.44 -22.79
CA THR A 73 17.41 22.06 -23.67
C THR A 73 18.38 22.95 -22.91
N GLN A 74 19.49 23.31 -23.55
CA GLN A 74 20.45 24.26 -23.00
C GLN A 74 19.82 25.63 -22.72
N GLU A 75 18.94 26.09 -23.60
CA GLU A 75 18.22 27.35 -23.47
C GLU A 75 17.29 27.30 -22.26
N TYR A 76 16.48 26.23 -22.16
CA TYR A 76 15.58 26.04 -21.02
C TYR A 76 16.35 26.06 -19.70
N ALA A 77 17.46 25.30 -19.60
CA ALA A 77 18.27 25.23 -18.40
C ALA A 77 18.93 26.57 -18.03
N ARG A 78 19.28 27.40 -19.02
CA ARG A 78 19.80 28.75 -18.77
C ARG A 78 18.72 29.74 -18.32
N GLU A 79 17.51 29.62 -18.84
CA GLU A 79 16.40 30.52 -18.50
C GLU A 79 15.73 30.17 -17.17
N ASN A 80 15.59 28.87 -16.87
CA ASN A 80 14.82 28.37 -15.73
C ASN A 80 15.69 27.72 -14.64
N GLY A 81 16.96 27.49 -14.92
CA GLY A 81 17.89 26.86 -13.98
C GLY A 81 18.29 27.75 -12.81
N GLN A 82 18.53 27.12 -11.70
CA GLN A 82 18.96 27.74 -10.45
C GLN A 82 20.39 27.30 -10.11
N PRO A 83 21.17 28.13 -9.39
CA PRO A 83 22.42 27.67 -8.80
C PRO A 83 22.21 26.39 -7.97
N PHE A 84 23.12 25.43 -8.11
CA PHE A 84 23.05 24.13 -7.38
C PHE A 84 22.79 24.28 -5.87
N GLY A 85 23.28 25.35 -5.26
CA GLY A 85 23.08 25.61 -3.83
C GLY A 85 21.61 25.68 -3.38
N TYR A 86 20.68 26.08 -4.28
CA TYR A 86 19.25 26.08 -3.98
C TYR A 86 18.69 24.65 -3.94
N LEU A 87 19.10 23.79 -4.88
CA LEU A 87 18.69 22.39 -4.92
C LEU A 87 19.23 21.64 -3.68
N TYR A 88 20.52 21.86 -3.36
CA TYR A 88 21.14 21.32 -2.16
C TYR A 88 20.42 21.78 -0.88
N ALA A 89 20.12 23.08 -0.75
CA ALA A 89 19.42 23.60 0.42
C ALA A 89 18.01 23.01 0.57
N SER A 90 17.29 22.83 -0.55
CA SER A 90 15.95 22.24 -0.55
C SER A 90 15.97 20.79 -0.09
N LEU A 91 16.89 19.95 -0.58
CA LEU A 91 17.00 18.56 -0.14
C LEU A 91 17.47 18.48 1.32
N LYS A 92 18.45 19.28 1.70
CA LYS A 92 18.92 19.38 3.10
C LYS A 92 17.79 19.76 4.06
N GLU A 93 16.93 20.71 3.69
CA GLU A 93 15.77 21.11 4.49
C GLU A 93 14.76 19.96 4.60
N ALA A 94 14.46 19.29 3.49
CA ALA A 94 13.53 18.16 3.46
C ALA A 94 14.00 16.97 4.30
N THR A 95 15.34 16.77 4.42
CA THR A 95 15.93 15.66 5.20
C THR A 95 16.09 15.96 6.68
N LYS A 96 15.79 17.17 7.18
CA LYS A 96 15.90 17.49 8.61
C LYS A 96 15.00 16.59 9.49
N ASP A 97 13.78 16.35 9.06
CA ASP A 97 12.76 15.60 9.79
C ASP A 97 12.39 14.26 9.11
N THR A 98 12.98 13.95 7.95
CA THR A 98 12.71 12.74 7.18
C THR A 98 14.02 12.14 6.69
N LYS A 99 14.49 11.12 7.41
CA LYS A 99 15.82 10.52 7.24
C LYS A 99 15.84 9.31 6.30
N LEU A 100 14.79 9.11 5.50
CA LEU A 100 14.67 7.99 4.58
C LEU A 100 14.48 8.53 3.14
N LEU A 101 15.48 8.35 2.30
CA LEU A 101 15.45 8.66 0.88
C LEU A 101 15.30 7.38 0.07
N VAL A 102 14.40 7.39 -0.90
CA VAL A 102 14.06 6.24 -1.74
C VAL A 102 14.22 6.62 -3.20
N ALA A 103 14.96 5.84 -3.96
CA ALA A 103 15.14 6.04 -5.40
C ALA A 103 15.16 4.70 -6.14
N HIS A 104 14.96 4.74 -7.46
CA HIS A 104 15.05 3.55 -8.29
C HIS A 104 16.44 3.48 -8.95
N ASN A 105 17.34 2.64 -8.43
CA ASN A 105 18.79 2.65 -8.66
C ASN A 105 19.48 3.76 -7.84
N SER A 106 19.16 3.79 -6.54
CA SER A 106 19.55 4.84 -5.57
C SER A 106 21.04 5.21 -5.63
N ALA A 107 21.92 4.23 -5.85
CA ALA A 107 23.36 4.49 -5.96
C ALA A 107 23.72 5.46 -7.11
N PHE A 108 22.91 5.55 -8.16
CA PHE A 108 23.11 6.52 -9.23
C PHE A 108 22.84 7.93 -8.74
N ASP A 109 21.66 8.17 -8.16
CA ASP A 109 21.24 9.49 -7.69
C ASP A 109 22.12 10.01 -6.56
N GLU A 110 22.47 9.13 -5.60
CA GLU A 110 23.43 9.43 -4.55
C GLU A 110 24.76 9.92 -5.12
N ASN A 111 25.34 9.15 -6.04
CA ASN A 111 26.63 9.47 -6.65
C ASN A 111 26.58 10.78 -7.46
N VAL A 112 25.51 11.01 -8.21
CA VAL A 112 25.30 12.24 -8.98
C VAL A 112 25.23 13.44 -8.04
N PHE A 113 24.38 13.39 -7.01
CA PHE A 113 24.20 14.47 -6.07
C PHE A 113 25.48 14.76 -5.27
N PHE A 114 26.12 13.74 -4.68
CA PHE A 114 27.34 13.94 -3.90
C PHE A 114 28.52 14.36 -4.76
N SER A 115 28.60 13.93 -6.01
CA SER A 115 29.62 14.43 -6.94
C SER A 115 29.49 15.93 -7.18
N GLU A 116 28.27 16.45 -7.32
CA GLU A 116 28.04 17.90 -7.43
C GLU A 116 28.37 18.63 -6.11
N CYS A 117 28.03 18.03 -4.94
CA CYS A 117 28.43 18.58 -3.65
C CYS A 117 29.96 18.72 -3.55
N TYR A 118 30.71 17.66 -3.81
CA TYR A 118 32.17 17.69 -3.75
C TYR A 118 32.78 18.65 -4.76
N ARG A 119 32.24 18.67 -5.99
CA ARG A 119 32.73 19.56 -7.07
C ARG A 119 32.59 21.03 -6.72
N ARG A 120 31.52 21.38 -6.02
CA ARG A 120 31.15 22.75 -5.71
C ARG A 120 31.48 23.15 -4.27
N GLY A 121 32.10 22.25 -3.49
CA GLY A 121 32.52 22.49 -2.11
C GLY A 121 31.40 22.57 -1.09
N PHE A 122 30.25 21.91 -1.37
CA PHE A 122 29.15 21.76 -0.41
C PHE A 122 29.45 20.63 0.56
N ASP A 123 29.02 20.81 1.80
CA ASP A 123 29.17 19.85 2.88
C ASP A 123 28.19 18.67 2.71
N THR A 124 28.67 17.45 2.94
CA THR A 124 27.84 16.22 2.85
C THR A 124 27.43 15.68 4.22
N GLU A 125 28.02 16.19 5.31
CA GLU A 125 27.70 15.78 6.70
C GLU A 125 26.19 15.84 7.02
N PRO A 126 25.38 16.81 6.52
CA PRO A 126 23.93 16.83 6.77
C PRO A 126 23.16 15.60 6.27
N PHE A 127 23.79 14.75 5.46
CA PHE A 127 23.20 13.53 4.91
C PHE A 127 23.78 12.24 5.52
N ASP A 128 24.71 12.33 6.48
CA ASP A 128 25.38 11.16 7.08
C ASP A 128 24.41 10.24 7.84
N ASP A 129 23.33 10.79 8.39
CA ASP A 129 22.30 10.06 9.12
C ASP A 129 21.08 9.71 8.25
N VAL A 130 21.17 9.93 6.94
CA VAL A 130 20.13 9.58 5.97
C VAL A 130 20.31 8.13 5.51
N THR A 131 19.21 7.39 5.52
CA THR A 131 19.15 6.04 4.98
C THR A 131 18.68 6.10 3.54
N PHE A 132 19.45 5.52 2.63
CA PHE A 132 19.09 5.40 1.21
C PHE A 132 18.54 4.00 0.94
N VAL A 133 17.41 3.94 0.23
CA VAL A 133 16.72 2.70 -0.15
C VAL A 133 16.64 2.61 -1.66
N ASP A 134 17.04 1.48 -2.19
CA ASP A 134 17.01 1.19 -3.62
C ASP A 134 15.81 0.30 -3.99
N THR A 135 14.81 0.89 -4.66
CA THR A 135 13.64 0.16 -5.13
C THR A 135 13.95 -0.78 -6.31
N LEU A 136 15.05 -0.59 -7.03
CA LEU A 136 15.48 -1.53 -8.07
C LEU A 136 15.97 -2.85 -7.46
N ASP A 137 16.76 -2.79 -6.38
CA ASP A 137 17.21 -3.99 -5.68
C ASP A 137 16.05 -4.69 -4.95
N MET A 138 15.14 -3.92 -4.39
CA MET A 138 13.88 -4.47 -3.85
C MET A 138 13.09 -5.20 -4.94
N ALA A 139 12.88 -4.57 -6.10
CA ALA A 139 12.13 -5.16 -7.21
C ALA A 139 12.78 -6.46 -7.72
N ARG A 140 14.11 -6.51 -7.83
CA ARG A 140 14.85 -7.72 -8.20
C ARG A 140 14.64 -8.86 -7.23
N SER A 141 14.58 -8.55 -5.95
CA SER A 141 14.34 -9.53 -4.88
C SER A 141 12.89 -10.03 -4.87
N ILE A 142 11.93 -9.12 -5.02
CA ILE A 142 10.50 -9.40 -4.85
C ILE A 142 9.87 -9.98 -6.12
N TYR A 143 10.35 -9.55 -7.29
CA TYR A 143 9.79 -9.92 -8.61
C TYR A 143 10.85 -10.51 -9.54
N PRO A 144 11.56 -11.57 -9.17
CA PRO A 144 12.71 -12.09 -9.92
C PRO A 144 12.37 -12.59 -11.33
N THR A 145 11.09 -12.80 -11.62
CA THR A 145 10.59 -13.29 -12.93
C THR A 145 10.23 -12.19 -13.92
N LEU A 146 10.32 -10.91 -13.52
CA LEU A 146 10.07 -9.81 -14.45
C LEU A 146 11.10 -9.78 -15.58
N LYS A 147 10.65 -9.46 -16.79
CA LYS A 147 11.51 -9.35 -17.98
C LYS A 147 12.67 -8.35 -17.78
N ASN A 148 12.40 -7.28 -17.07
CA ASN A 148 13.37 -6.30 -16.60
C ASN A 148 12.79 -5.61 -15.35
N HIS A 149 13.63 -4.84 -14.64
CA HIS A 149 13.23 -4.16 -13.41
C HIS A 149 13.33 -2.63 -13.56
N LYS A 150 13.06 -2.10 -14.75
CA LYS A 150 12.92 -0.64 -14.93
C LYS A 150 11.71 -0.14 -14.13
N LEU A 151 11.74 1.09 -13.64
CA LEU A 151 10.68 1.66 -12.83
C LEU A 151 9.30 1.53 -13.48
N ILE A 152 9.19 1.87 -14.78
CA ILE A 152 7.93 1.73 -15.53
C ILE A 152 7.41 0.28 -15.58
N THR A 153 8.31 -0.71 -15.71
CA THR A 153 7.92 -2.13 -15.73
C THR A 153 7.46 -2.62 -14.35
N VAL A 154 8.12 -2.14 -13.30
CA VAL A 154 7.76 -2.46 -11.92
C VAL A 154 6.43 -1.79 -11.55
N TYR A 155 6.23 -0.56 -11.98
CA TYR A 155 5.00 0.20 -11.77
C TYR A 155 3.81 -0.50 -12.45
N ASP A 156 3.93 -0.81 -13.76
CA ASP A 156 2.91 -1.56 -14.51
C ASP A 156 2.60 -2.92 -13.87
N HIS A 157 3.62 -3.64 -13.42
CA HIS A 157 3.40 -4.92 -12.74
C HIS A 157 2.63 -4.79 -11.43
N ILE A 158 2.80 -3.69 -10.70
CA ILE A 158 2.16 -3.46 -9.39
C ILE A 158 0.74 -2.93 -9.56
N PHE A 159 0.54 -1.98 -10.49
CA PHE A 159 -0.70 -1.22 -10.62
C PHE A 159 -1.54 -1.60 -11.84
N GLY A 160 -0.96 -2.33 -12.81
CA GLY A 160 -1.63 -2.76 -14.04
C GLY A 160 -1.73 -1.66 -15.10
N GLU A 161 -0.95 -0.59 -14.94
CA GLU A 161 -0.87 0.54 -15.87
C GLU A 161 0.52 1.17 -15.86
N GLU A 162 0.91 1.81 -16.95
CA GLU A 162 2.14 2.60 -17.00
C GLU A 162 1.86 4.01 -16.46
N PHE A 163 2.85 4.63 -15.78
CA PHE A 163 2.73 6.04 -15.40
C PHE A 163 3.17 6.96 -16.55
N ASP A 164 2.53 8.11 -16.61
CA ASP A 164 2.81 9.11 -17.64
C ASP A 164 4.10 9.90 -17.37
N GLY A 165 4.80 10.28 -18.44
CA GLY A 165 5.94 11.19 -18.36
C GLY A 165 7.19 10.58 -17.75
N ALA A 166 7.47 9.31 -18.00
CA ALA A 166 8.76 8.69 -17.68
C ALA A 166 9.93 9.51 -18.26
N HIS A 167 11.05 9.59 -17.51
CA HIS A 167 12.19 10.47 -17.74
C HIS A 167 11.92 11.97 -17.48
N ASP A 168 10.91 12.27 -16.67
CA ASP A 168 10.78 13.52 -15.94
C ASP A 168 11.06 13.21 -14.46
N ALA A 169 12.07 13.84 -13.88
CA ALA A 169 12.53 13.49 -12.53
C ALA A 169 11.41 13.57 -11.46
N LEU A 170 10.43 14.47 -11.62
CA LEU A 170 9.33 14.56 -10.64
C LEU A 170 8.34 13.40 -10.78
N ASN A 171 8.04 13.00 -12.02
CA ASN A 171 7.16 11.85 -12.28
C ASN A 171 7.84 10.55 -11.88
N ASP A 172 9.14 10.39 -12.15
CA ASP A 172 9.92 9.22 -11.73
C ASP A 172 10.03 9.15 -10.18
N ALA A 173 10.24 10.29 -9.50
CA ALA A 173 10.19 10.36 -8.04
C ALA A 173 8.81 9.97 -7.49
N ARG A 174 7.71 10.39 -8.12
CA ARG A 174 6.34 9.98 -7.72
C ARG A 174 6.13 8.49 -7.94
N ALA A 175 6.42 7.98 -9.12
CA ALA A 175 6.30 6.56 -9.41
C ALA A 175 7.14 5.71 -8.45
N CYS A 176 8.36 6.14 -8.12
CA CYS A 176 9.21 5.50 -7.11
C CYS A 176 8.56 5.54 -5.72
N GLY A 177 7.96 6.68 -5.35
CA GLY A 177 7.24 6.85 -4.10
C GLY A 177 6.01 5.97 -3.97
N ASP A 178 5.31 5.68 -5.07
CA ASP A 178 4.13 4.83 -5.10
C ASP A 178 4.49 3.33 -5.02
N VAL A 179 5.52 2.88 -5.75
CA VAL A 179 5.94 1.45 -5.71
C VAL A 179 6.62 1.07 -4.39
N TYR A 180 7.32 2.01 -3.74
CA TYR A 180 8.09 1.73 -2.52
C TYR A 180 7.25 1.12 -1.39
N PRO A 181 6.12 1.69 -0.94
CA PRO A 181 5.34 1.12 0.15
C PRO A 181 4.80 -0.28 -0.19
N VAL A 182 4.42 -0.52 -1.45
CA VAL A 182 3.94 -1.84 -1.88
C VAL A 182 5.05 -2.88 -1.82
N MET A 183 6.25 -2.53 -2.31
CA MET A 183 7.40 -3.43 -2.27
C MET A 183 7.94 -3.60 -0.86
N ARG A 184 8.04 -2.53 -0.06
CA ARG A 184 8.39 -2.61 1.35
C ARG A 184 7.52 -3.63 2.08
N ASP A 185 6.22 -3.55 1.89
CA ASP A 185 5.28 -4.44 2.56
C ASP A 185 5.42 -5.90 2.07
N LYS A 186 5.80 -6.12 0.81
CA LYS A 186 6.14 -7.44 0.29
C LYS A 186 7.51 -7.94 0.77
N GLU A 187 8.52 -7.09 0.78
CA GLU A 187 9.87 -7.45 1.25
C GLU A 187 9.87 -7.89 2.72
N TRP A 188 9.08 -7.23 3.57
CA TRP A 188 8.90 -7.62 4.96
C TRP A 188 8.29 -9.03 5.11
N ASN A 189 7.53 -9.48 4.11
CA ASN A 189 6.99 -10.84 4.08
C ASN A 189 7.98 -11.89 3.55
N LEU A 190 9.11 -11.48 2.95
CA LEU A 190 10.09 -12.36 2.31
C LEU A 190 11.41 -12.49 3.08
N LYS A 191 11.74 -11.54 3.96
CA LYS A 191 12.98 -11.58 4.75
C LYS A 191 12.81 -12.42 6.00
N ASP A 192 13.49 -13.55 6.04
CA ASP A 192 13.66 -14.46 7.17
C ASP A 192 14.61 -13.88 8.26
N ILE A 193 14.31 -12.67 8.70
CA ILE A 193 15.07 -11.98 9.77
C ILE A 193 14.08 -11.60 10.88
N GLY A 194 13.63 -12.57 11.65
CA GLY A 194 12.72 -12.38 12.78
C GLY A 194 11.53 -11.48 12.44
N VAL A 195 10.33 -11.81 12.84
CA VAL A 195 9.12 -11.04 12.49
C VAL A 195 9.24 -9.62 13.03
N LYS A 196 9.60 -8.65 12.18
CA LYS A 196 9.73 -7.23 12.57
C LYS A 196 8.44 -6.43 12.44
N ARG A 197 7.48 -6.95 11.68
CA ARG A 197 6.19 -6.29 11.45
C ARG A 197 5.07 -7.31 11.35
N VAL A 198 4.00 -7.09 12.10
CA VAL A 198 2.75 -7.84 12.02
C VAL A 198 1.63 -6.92 11.56
N VAL A 199 1.00 -7.27 10.45
CA VAL A 199 -0.09 -6.50 9.84
C VAL A 199 -1.43 -7.06 10.27
N LEU A 200 -2.25 -6.22 10.91
CA LEU A 200 -3.64 -6.45 11.26
C LEU A 200 -4.52 -5.73 10.23
N LYS A 201 -5.49 -6.42 9.63
CA LYS A 201 -6.40 -5.75 8.70
C LYS A 201 -7.41 -4.89 9.46
N ALA A 202 -7.71 -3.68 9.01
CA ALA A 202 -8.72 -2.82 9.61
C ALA A 202 -10.09 -3.53 9.72
N SER A 203 -10.47 -4.36 8.75
CA SER A 203 -11.69 -5.18 8.78
C SER A 203 -11.67 -6.30 9.82
N ASP A 204 -10.52 -6.65 10.39
CA ASP A 204 -10.38 -7.71 11.41
C ASP A 204 -10.45 -7.15 12.84
N ILE A 205 -10.37 -5.84 13.02
CA ILE A 205 -10.31 -5.20 14.35
C ILE A 205 -11.56 -5.54 15.18
N ALA A 206 -12.73 -5.56 14.57
CA ALA A 206 -13.95 -5.99 15.25
C ALA A 206 -13.90 -7.46 15.72
N ALA A 207 -13.23 -8.34 14.98
CA ALA A 207 -13.03 -9.73 15.38
C ALA A 207 -12.01 -9.83 16.53
N ILE A 208 -10.90 -9.11 16.42
CA ILE A 208 -9.85 -9.04 17.46
C ILE A 208 -10.41 -8.52 18.79
N THR A 209 -11.27 -7.50 18.74
CA THR A 209 -11.89 -6.90 19.93
C THR A 209 -13.11 -7.67 20.44
N GLY A 210 -13.46 -8.81 19.83
CA GLY A 210 -14.57 -9.68 20.24
C GLY A 210 -15.96 -9.16 19.86
N LYS A 211 -16.05 -8.17 18.98
CA LYS A 211 -17.32 -7.54 18.54
C LYS A 211 -17.83 -8.07 17.19
N ASN A 212 -17.16 -9.06 16.60
CA ASN A 212 -17.62 -9.71 15.36
C ASN A 212 -18.21 -11.10 15.69
N ARG A 213 -19.52 -11.27 15.48
CA ARG A 213 -20.19 -12.55 15.74
C ARG A 213 -19.83 -13.67 14.76
N PHE A 214 -19.30 -13.31 13.59
CA PHE A 214 -18.99 -14.26 12.51
C PHE A 214 -17.53 -14.72 12.50
N LYS A 215 -16.62 -13.93 13.07
CA LYS A 215 -15.19 -14.19 13.07
C LYS A 215 -14.64 -14.03 14.50
N LYS A 216 -13.83 -14.98 14.93
CA LYS A 216 -13.29 -15.01 16.31
C LYS A 216 -11.82 -14.55 16.33
N PRO A 217 -11.32 -14.03 17.47
CA PRO A 217 -9.91 -13.68 17.62
C PRO A 217 -8.95 -14.84 17.30
N ALA A 218 -9.32 -16.08 17.68
CA ALA A 218 -8.54 -17.28 17.40
C ALA A 218 -8.30 -17.48 15.89
N GLU A 219 -9.31 -17.22 15.06
CA GLU A 219 -9.17 -17.34 13.61
C GLU A 219 -8.19 -16.32 13.04
N ILE A 220 -8.10 -15.15 13.66
CA ILE A 220 -7.10 -14.13 13.27
C ILE A 220 -5.71 -14.61 13.70
N ILE A 221 -5.57 -15.19 14.89
CA ILE A 221 -4.30 -15.76 15.38
C ILE A 221 -3.83 -16.86 14.42
N ASP A 222 -4.68 -17.81 14.05
CA ASP A 222 -4.33 -18.89 13.12
C ASP A 222 -3.85 -18.35 11.76
N ASN A 223 -4.56 -17.35 11.22
CA ASN A 223 -4.18 -16.70 9.95
C ASN A 223 -2.83 -15.97 10.05
N LEU A 224 -2.59 -15.25 11.15
CA LEU A 224 -1.34 -14.55 11.38
C LEU A 224 -0.20 -15.54 11.62
N TRP A 225 -0.44 -16.59 12.42
CA TRP A 225 0.56 -17.60 12.73
C TRP A 225 0.97 -18.37 11.47
N SER A 226 0.01 -18.85 10.70
CA SER A 226 0.26 -19.48 9.38
C SER A 226 1.02 -18.57 8.42
N LYS A 227 0.87 -17.24 8.57
CA LYS A 227 1.56 -16.26 7.71
C LYS A 227 2.98 -15.93 8.18
N TYR A 228 3.17 -15.69 9.49
CA TYR A 228 4.40 -15.11 10.02
C TYR A 228 5.36 -16.14 10.62
N LYS A 229 4.86 -17.33 10.97
CA LYS A 229 5.67 -18.46 11.49
C LYS A 229 5.08 -19.79 11.03
N PRO A 230 5.02 -20.03 9.70
CA PRO A 230 4.41 -21.24 9.14
C PRO A 230 5.09 -22.53 9.61
N GLU A 231 6.38 -22.48 9.95
CA GLU A 231 7.18 -23.62 10.41
C GLU A 231 6.76 -24.14 11.80
N THR A 232 6.10 -23.31 12.60
CA THR A 232 5.59 -23.70 13.94
C THR A 232 4.07 -23.79 13.99
N PHE A 233 3.37 -23.51 12.88
CA PHE A 233 1.92 -23.60 12.82
C PHE A 233 1.47 -25.02 12.48
N GLU A 234 1.10 -25.79 13.47
CA GLU A 234 0.66 -27.18 13.31
C GLU A 234 -0.78 -27.34 12.79
N GLY A 235 -1.56 -26.24 12.77
CA GLY A 235 -2.97 -26.24 12.36
C GLY A 235 -3.17 -25.95 10.88
N LYS A 236 -4.45 -25.73 10.53
CA LYS A 236 -4.87 -25.20 9.23
C LYS A 236 -5.83 -24.04 9.44
N THR A 237 -5.68 -22.99 8.66
CA THR A 237 -6.66 -21.90 8.65
C THR A 237 -7.99 -22.38 8.05
N LYS A 238 -9.08 -21.70 8.38
CA LYS A 238 -10.41 -22.02 7.78
C LYS A 238 -10.37 -21.98 6.24
N ASP A 239 -9.67 -21.01 5.66
CA ASP A 239 -9.56 -20.88 4.21
C ASP A 239 -8.74 -22.04 3.61
N GLN A 240 -7.68 -22.52 4.29
CA GLN A 240 -6.92 -23.71 3.87
C GLN A 240 -7.78 -24.98 3.96
N MET A 241 -8.49 -25.19 5.06
CA MET A 241 -9.40 -26.34 5.20
C MET A 241 -10.48 -26.35 4.13
N ALA A 242 -11.07 -25.19 3.87
CA ALA A 242 -12.10 -25.05 2.84
C ALA A 242 -11.53 -25.28 1.43
N TYR A 243 -10.36 -24.75 1.11
CA TYR A 243 -9.69 -24.98 -0.16
C TYR A 243 -9.35 -26.46 -0.36
N GLU A 244 -8.81 -27.12 0.65
CA GLU A 244 -8.53 -28.57 0.59
C GLU A 244 -9.82 -29.38 0.40
N ALA A 245 -10.90 -29.02 1.08
CA ALA A 245 -12.20 -29.65 0.88
C ALA A 245 -12.68 -29.54 -0.56
N ILE A 246 -12.54 -28.35 -1.15
CA ILE A 246 -12.88 -28.11 -2.56
C ILE A 246 -12.00 -28.95 -3.50
N GLN A 247 -10.69 -29.09 -3.19
CA GLN A 247 -9.78 -29.89 -4.02
C GLN A 247 -10.12 -31.41 -4.04
N LYS A 248 -10.89 -31.91 -3.08
CA LYS A 248 -11.32 -33.31 -3.04
C LYS A 248 -12.47 -33.64 -4.03
N CYS A 249 -13.07 -32.64 -4.66
CA CYS A 249 -14.26 -32.80 -5.49
C CYS A 249 -14.20 -31.95 -6.77
N ASP A 250 -14.20 -32.59 -7.94
CA ASP A 250 -14.11 -31.90 -9.23
C ASP A 250 -15.29 -30.94 -9.46
N LEU A 251 -16.49 -31.31 -9.03
CA LEU A 251 -17.65 -30.40 -9.07
C LEU A 251 -17.36 -29.12 -8.25
N ALA A 252 -16.82 -29.26 -7.04
CA ALA A 252 -16.53 -28.11 -6.20
C ALA A 252 -15.41 -27.22 -6.78
N LYS A 253 -14.41 -27.81 -7.45
CA LYS A 253 -13.38 -27.05 -8.19
C LYS A 253 -13.99 -26.23 -9.34
N ASN A 254 -14.86 -26.85 -10.13
CA ASN A 254 -15.53 -26.17 -11.23
C ASN A 254 -16.42 -25.03 -10.72
N LEU A 255 -17.13 -25.25 -9.62
CA LEU A 255 -17.95 -24.23 -8.98
C LEU A 255 -17.11 -23.08 -8.41
N LEU A 256 -15.90 -23.36 -7.90
CA LEU A 256 -14.98 -22.33 -7.44
C LEU A 256 -14.55 -21.44 -8.62
N GLN A 257 -14.12 -22.03 -9.73
CA GLN A 257 -13.73 -21.29 -10.94
C GLN A 257 -14.90 -20.46 -11.48
N GLU A 258 -16.10 -21.04 -11.53
CA GLU A 258 -17.31 -20.33 -11.92
C GLU A 258 -17.64 -19.17 -10.98
N THR A 259 -17.46 -19.36 -9.69
CA THR A 259 -17.67 -18.34 -8.65
C THR A 259 -16.66 -17.17 -8.77
N GLU A 260 -15.41 -17.47 -9.06
CA GLU A 260 -14.35 -16.47 -9.22
C GLU A 260 -14.55 -15.60 -10.47
N THR A 261 -15.09 -16.16 -11.54
CA THR A 261 -15.35 -15.44 -12.77
C THR A 261 -16.75 -14.83 -12.85
N TYR A 262 -17.63 -15.13 -11.89
CA TYR A 262 -19.01 -14.67 -11.91
C TYR A 262 -19.12 -13.16 -11.75
N LYS A 263 -19.85 -12.56 -12.69
CA LYS A 263 -20.11 -11.12 -12.74
C LYS A 263 -21.58 -10.87 -12.41
N SER A 264 -21.88 -10.58 -11.14
CA SER A 264 -23.23 -10.19 -10.73
C SER A 264 -23.61 -8.82 -11.31
N ILE A 265 -24.86 -8.68 -11.73
CA ILE A 265 -25.42 -7.40 -12.19
C ILE A 265 -26.00 -6.63 -11.01
N ASN A 266 -26.65 -7.32 -10.09
CA ASN A 266 -27.27 -6.73 -8.90
C ASN A 266 -27.20 -7.68 -7.70
N SER A 267 -27.70 -7.21 -6.55
CA SER A 267 -27.68 -7.98 -5.30
C SER A 267 -28.51 -9.27 -5.35
N SER A 268 -29.63 -9.26 -6.10
CA SER A 268 -30.49 -10.43 -6.23
C SER A 268 -29.81 -11.56 -7.01
N ASP A 269 -29.00 -11.21 -8.01
CA ASP A 269 -28.27 -12.18 -8.82
C ASP A 269 -27.24 -12.96 -7.99
N VAL A 270 -26.53 -12.30 -7.12
CA VAL A 270 -25.51 -12.97 -6.29
C VAL A 270 -26.13 -13.93 -5.29
N GLU A 271 -27.29 -13.60 -4.73
CA GLU A 271 -28.02 -14.49 -3.83
C GLU A 271 -28.60 -15.69 -4.57
N GLN A 272 -29.13 -15.49 -5.79
CA GLN A 272 -29.61 -16.60 -6.65
C GLN A 272 -28.43 -17.50 -7.03
N LYS A 273 -27.30 -16.93 -7.44
CA LYS A 273 -26.09 -17.68 -7.76
C LYS A 273 -25.59 -18.50 -6.56
N TYR A 274 -25.57 -17.90 -5.37
CA TYR A 274 -25.19 -18.61 -4.14
C TYR A 274 -26.12 -19.82 -3.87
N LYS A 275 -27.44 -19.63 -3.97
CA LYS A 275 -28.40 -20.74 -3.80
C LYS A 275 -28.18 -21.85 -4.81
N ALA A 276 -27.95 -21.52 -6.07
CA ALA A 276 -27.67 -22.51 -7.11
C ALA A 276 -26.38 -23.29 -6.81
N VAL A 277 -25.29 -22.60 -6.47
CA VAL A 277 -24.00 -23.21 -6.11
C VAL A 277 -24.13 -24.10 -4.87
N SER A 278 -24.80 -23.60 -3.82
CA SER A 278 -25.02 -24.36 -2.57
C SER A 278 -25.80 -25.64 -2.83
N ASN A 279 -26.90 -25.56 -3.61
CA ASN A 279 -27.70 -26.72 -3.97
C ASN A 279 -26.90 -27.75 -4.79
N GLN A 280 -26.05 -27.29 -5.72
CA GLN A 280 -25.20 -28.20 -6.50
C GLN A 280 -24.21 -28.94 -5.59
N VAL A 281 -23.58 -28.26 -4.64
CA VAL A 281 -22.69 -28.90 -3.66
C VAL A 281 -23.47 -29.89 -2.80
N ASP A 282 -24.65 -29.52 -2.32
CA ASP A 282 -25.47 -30.37 -1.45
C ASP A 282 -25.94 -31.64 -2.13
N LEU A 283 -26.43 -31.55 -3.37
CA LEU A 283 -27.07 -32.65 -4.08
C LEU A 283 -26.10 -33.55 -4.84
N TYR A 284 -25.03 -32.96 -5.40
CA TYR A 284 -24.19 -33.65 -6.38
C TYR A 284 -22.73 -33.79 -5.97
N SER A 285 -22.25 -33.09 -4.91
CA SER A 285 -20.88 -33.29 -4.45
C SER A 285 -20.73 -34.57 -3.62
N LYS A 286 -19.53 -35.14 -3.66
CA LYS A 286 -19.14 -36.26 -2.79
C LYS A 286 -18.71 -35.80 -1.40
N LEU A 287 -18.70 -34.48 -1.14
CA LEU A 287 -18.28 -33.91 0.14
C LEU A 287 -19.30 -34.22 1.24
N GLN A 288 -18.81 -34.49 2.44
CA GLN A 288 -19.62 -34.82 3.61
C GLN A 288 -19.22 -33.99 4.82
N GLY A 289 -20.13 -33.85 5.79
CA GLY A 289 -19.85 -33.24 7.09
C GLY A 289 -19.24 -31.85 7.00
N GLU A 290 -18.14 -31.66 7.71
CA GLU A 290 -17.44 -30.37 7.81
C GLU A 290 -16.81 -29.94 6.48
N ASP A 291 -16.29 -30.87 5.66
CA ASP A 291 -15.76 -30.56 4.34
C ASP A 291 -16.82 -29.91 3.42
N LYS A 292 -18.05 -30.44 3.42
CA LYS A 292 -19.16 -29.88 2.66
C LYS A 292 -19.50 -28.46 3.11
N LYS A 293 -19.63 -28.28 4.43
CA LYS A 293 -19.93 -26.97 5.03
C LYS A 293 -18.85 -25.95 4.72
N ASN A 294 -17.58 -26.32 4.89
CA ASN A 294 -16.43 -25.43 4.62
C ASN A 294 -16.40 -25.02 3.13
N ALA A 295 -16.65 -25.93 2.22
CA ALA A 295 -16.73 -25.64 0.78
C ALA A 295 -17.85 -24.64 0.45
N ILE A 296 -19.07 -24.86 0.97
CA ILE A 296 -20.22 -23.97 0.75
C ILE A 296 -19.95 -22.59 1.34
N ASP A 297 -19.43 -22.51 2.58
CA ASP A 297 -19.12 -21.23 3.22
C ASP A 297 -18.03 -20.46 2.48
N TYR A 298 -17.03 -21.14 1.95
CA TYR A 298 -15.97 -20.51 1.15
C TYR A 298 -16.49 -19.97 -0.19
N LEU A 299 -17.28 -20.76 -0.92
CA LEU A 299 -17.89 -20.33 -2.17
C LEU A 299 -18.84 -19.13 -1.96
N ARG A 300 -19.62 -19.15 -0.87
CA ARG A 300 -20.43 -17.98 -0.46
C ARG A 300 -19.58 -16.74 -0.19
N LYS A 301 -18.51 -16.90 0.60
CA LYS A 301 -17.58 -15.81 0.90
C LYS A 301 -17.03 -15.18 -0.37
N LYS A 302 -16.58 -16.00 -1.33
CA LYS A 302 -16.08 -15.53 -2.62
C LYS A 302 -17.12 -14.75 -3.41
N LEU A 303 -18.34 -15.29 -3.58
CA LEU A 303 -19.42 -14.61 -4.31
C LEU A 303 -19.76 -13.24 -3.70
N TYR A 304 -19.89 -13.17 -2.39
CA TYR A 304 -20.30 -11.93 -1.73
C TYR A 304 -19.18 -10.89 -1.70
N THR A 305 -17.94 -11.33 -1.54
CA THR A 305 -16.78 -10.42 -1.62
C THR A 305 -16.64 -9.85 -3.02
N ASN A 306 -16.69 -10.70 -4.06
CA ASN A 306 -16.60 -10.24 -5.45
C ASN A 306 -17.74 -9.28 -5.83
N HIS A 307 -18.97 -9.53 -5.33
CA HIS A 307 -20.10 -8.63 -5.53
C HIS A 307 -19.85 -7.28 -4.85
N GLY A 308 -19.41 -7.29 -3.59
CA GLY A 308 -19.13 -6.09 -2.82
C GLY A 308 -18.15 -5.19 -3.53
N THR A 309 -16.95 -5.69 -3.77
CA THR A 309 -15.85 -4.93 -4.41
C THR A 309 -16.23 -4.42 -5.80
N ARG A 310 -16.90 -5.23 -6.61
CA ARG A 310 -17.28 -4.84 -7.97
C ARG A 310 -18.24 -3.67 -8.02
N HIS A 311 -19.15 -3.57 -7.04
CA HIS A 311 -20.21 -2.56 -7.05
C HIS A 311 -19.87 -1.33 -6.18
N GLU A 312 -18.68 -1.27 -5.58
CA GLU A 312 -18.22 -0.11 -4.79
C GLU A 312 -18.20 1.16 -5.65
N ASP A 313 -17.57 1.10 -6.83
CA ASP A 313 -17.48 2.23 -7.75
C ASP A 313 -18.87 2.66 -8.25
N THR A 314 -19.67 1.72 -8.75
CA THR A 314 -21.04 2.01 -9.21
C THR A 314 -21.91 2.64 -8.11
N THR A 315 -21.72 2.23 -6.86
CA THR A 315 -22.45 2.84 -5.73
C THR A 315 -21.92 4.22 -5.44
N ALA A 316 -20.61 4.43 -5.50
CA ALA A 316 -19.97 5.72 -5.28
C ALA A 316 -20.32 6.74 -6.36
N ASP A 317 -20.37 6.32 -7.63
CA ASP A 317 -20.71 7.18 -8.79
C ASP A 317 -22.10 7.85 -8.70
N ASN A 318 -22.97 7.37 -7.80
CA ASN A 318 -24.24 8.03 -7.51
C ASN A 318 -24.10 9.25 -6.57
N TYR A 319 -22.88 9.58 -6.16
CA TYR A 319 -22.57 10.74 -5.31
C TYR A 319 -21.52 11.58 -6.02
N GLU A 320 -21.88 12.80 -6.41
CA GLU A 320 -21.04 13.69 -7.23
C GLU A 320 -19.75 14.17 -6.53
N ASP A 321 -19.68 14.04 -5.19
CA ASP A 321 -18.64 14.66 -4.36
C ASP A 321 -17.73 13.63 -3.65
N PHE A 322 -17.66 12.38 -4.12
CA PHE A 322 -16.84 11.35 -3.50
C PHE A 322 -15.55 11.12 -4.28
N ASP A 323 -14.44 11.51 -3.67
CA ASP A 323 -13.11 11.26 -4.22
C ASP A 323 -12.69 9.80 -3.99
N VAL A 324 -12.12 9.19 -5.02
CA VAL A 324 -11.49 7.88 -4.94
C VAL A 324 -10.22 7.99 -4.09
N ASP A 325 -10.08 7.14 -3.09
CA ASP A 325 -8.85 7.03 -2.31
C ASP A 325 -8.35 5.58 -2.33
N GLU A 326 -7.48 5.27 -3.27
CA GLU A 326 -6.91 3.93 -3.44
C GLU A 326 -5.75 3.62 -2.49
N LYS A 327 -5.41 4.55 -1.59
CA LYS A 327 -4.25 4.44 -0.70
C LYS A 327 -4.49 3.46 0.43
N TYR A 328 -3.44 2.70 0.74
CA TYR A 328 -3.38 1.94 1.98
C TYR A 328 -2.87 2.83 3.11
N TYR A 329 -3.62 2.82 4.20
CA TYR A 329 -3.27 3.53 5.41
C TYR A 329 -2.74 2.57 6.46
N THR A 330 -1.82 3.05 7.29
CA THR A 330 -1.24 2.28 8.38
C THR A 330 -1.38 3.03 9.70
N TYR A 331 -1.56 2.28 10.79
CA TYR A 331 -1.62 2.80 12.15
C TYR A 331 -0.83 1.88 13.07
N LEU A 332 0.17 2.40 13.76
CA LEU A 332 0.97 1.64 14.71
C LEU A 332 0.16 1.44 16.01
N VAL A 333 -0.14 0.21 16.34
CA VAL A 333 -0.81 -0.16 17.60
C VAL A 333 0.19 -0.19 18.76
N CYS A 334 1.29 -0.94 18.58
CA CYS A 334 2.38 -1.04 19.55
C CYS A 334 3.62 -1.68 18.90
N SER A 335 4.76 -1.50 19.57
CA SER A 335 6.01 -2.21 19.26
C SER A 335 6.38 -3.12 20.44
N LEU A 336 6.69 -4.38 20.17
CA LEU A 336 7.05 -5.40 21.16
C LEU A 336 8.36 -6.06 20.73
N GLU A 337 9.41 -5.90 21.50
CA GLU A 337 10.73 -6.55 21.29
C GLU A 337 11.26 -6.41 19.84
N GLY A 338 11.08 -5.24 19.23
CA GLY A 338 11.52 -4.95 17.87
C GLY A 338 10.54 -5.40 16.78
N THR A 339 9.35 -5.88 17.13
CA THR A 339 8.24 -6.19 16.23
C THR A 339 7.18 -5.12 16.31
N ASP A 340 6.87 -4.47 15.19
CA ASP A 340 5.79 -3.48 15.07
C ASP A 340 4.48 -4.16 14.70
N TYR A 341 3.43 -3.84 15.43
CA TYR A 341 2.06 -4.28 15.17
C TYR A 341 1.27 -3.14 14.58
N GLU A 342 0.90 -3.26 13.31
CA GLU A 342 0.25 -2.19 12.57
C GLU A 342 -1.10 -2.63 12.03
N ILE A 343 -2.09 -1.72 12.13
CA ILE A 343 -3.34 -1.86 11.40
C ILE A 343 -3.12 -1.32 9.98
N VAL A 344 -3.56 -2.08 8.99
CA VAL A 344 -3.53 -1.66 7.59
C VAL A 344 -4.94 -1.75 7.01
N GLY A 345 -5.33 -0.73 6.25
CA GLY A 345 -6.63 -0.70 5.60
C GLY A 345 -6.69 0.35 4.49
N ARG A 346 -7.66 0.17 3.60
CA ARG A 346 -8.04 1.10 2.55
C ARG A 346 -9.48 1.52 2.79
N ILE A 347 -9.77 2.80 2.68
CA ILE A 347 -11.13 3.33 2.69
C ILE A 347 -11.73 3.26 1.29
N ASP A 348 -13.05 3.19 1.19
CA ASP A 348 -13.68 3.12 -0.14
C ASP A 348 -13.66 4.49 -0.82
N ARG A 349 -14.03 5.56 -0.11
CA ARG A 349 -14.02 6.93 -0.63
C ARG A 349 -13.76 7.95 0.48
N ILE A 350 -13.46 9.18 0.07
CA ILE A 350 -13.41 10.34 0.94
C ILE A 350 -14.28 11.47 0.34
N HIS A 351 -15.00 12.18 1.19
CA HIS A 351 -15.72 13.39 0.83
C HIS A 351 -15.08 14.57 1.53
N THR A 352 -14.86 15.66 0.81
CA THR A 352 -14.38 16.93 1.36
C THR A 352 -15.45 18.00 1.10
N ASP A 353 -16.03 18.55 2.16
CA ASP A 353 -17.05 19.60 2.01
C ASP A 353 -16.44 20.95 1.63
N THR A 354 -17.30 21.96 1.39
CA THR A 354 -16.89 23.32 0.99
C THR A 354 -16.00 24.01 2.02
N ASP A 355 -16.07 23.60 3.28
CA ASP A 355 -15.26 24.13 4.37
C ASP A 355 -13.95 23.35 4.56
N GLY A 356 -13.67 22.37 3.68
CA GLY A 356 -12.49 21.53 3.73
C GLY A 356 -12.56 20.40 4.77
N VAL A 357 -13.72 20.17 5.39
CA VAL A 357 -13.89 19.07 6.35
C VAL A 357 -14.02 17.74 5.63
N LYS A 358 -13.17 16.79 6.02
CA LYS A 358 -13.14 15.46 5.43
C LYS A 358 -14.07 14.49 6.16
N THR A 359 -14.77 13.68 5.39
CA THR A 359 -15.61 12.56 5.85
C THR A 359 -15.18 11.30 5.13
N ILE A 360 -14.85 10.24 5.88
CA ILE A 360 -14.60 8.90 5.33
C ILE A 360 -15.93 8.34 4.83
N VAL A 361 -15.94 7.69 3.68
CA VAL A 361 -17.11 6.99 3.16
C VAL A 361 -16.79 5.50 3.06
N GLU A 362 -17.60 4.68 3.72
CA GLU A 362 -17.52 3.23 3.72
C GLU A 362 -18.78 2.66 3.05
N ILE A 363 -18.62 1.86 2.00
CA ILE A 363 -19.71 1.35 1.17
C ILE A 363 -19.93 -0.14 1.44
N LYS A 364 -21.19 -0.52 1.67
CA LYS A 364 -21.58 -1.91 1.91
C LYS A 364 -22.65 -2.36 0.90
N ASN A 365 -22.21 -2.99 -0.17
CA ASN A 365 -23.10 -3.62 -1.15
C ASN A 365 -23.68 -4.92 -0.57
N ARG A 366 -24.95 -4.91 -0.22
CA ARG A 366 -25.64 -6.01 0.47
C ARG A 366 -26.18 -7.04 -0.54
N ALA A 367 -25.99 -8.31 -0.24
CA ALA A 367 -26.50 -9.39 -1.08
C ALA A 367 -27.95 -9.80 -0.76
N ARG A 368 -28.45 -9.57 0.48
CA ARG A 368 -29.73 -10.09 0.96
C ARG A 368 -30.75 -9.06 1.38
N GLY A 369 -30.39 -7.81 1.44
CA GLY A 369 -31.24 -6.70 1.88
C GLY A 369 -30.51 -5.77 2.85
N LEU A 370 -31.02 -4.55 2.98
CA LEU A 370 -30.49 -3.57 3.91
C LEU A 370 -30.63 -4.04 5.35
N PHE A 371 -29.63 -3.80 6.16
CA PHE A 371 -29.67 -4.10 7.61
C PHE A 371 -30.51 -3.09 8.38
N LYS A 372 -30.65 -1.87 7.84
CA LYS A 372 -31.38 -0.75 8.43
C LYS A 372 -30.85 -0.34 9.81
N THR A 373 -29.60 -0.68 10.11
CA THR A 373 -28.89 -0.32 11.35
C THR A 373 -27.41 -0.58 11.16
N VAL A 374 -26.56 0.24 11.75
CA VAL A 374 -25.12 0.00 11.80
C VAL A 374 -24.85 -1.22 12.72
N ARG A 375 -24.10 -2.17 12.23
CA ARG A 375 -23.67 -3.34 13.02
C ARG A 375 -22.40 -3.01 13.80
N ASP A 376 -22.25 -3.58 15.00
CA ASP A 376 -21.08 -3.34 15.86
C ASP A 376 -19.75 -3.50 15.11
N TYR A 377 -19.63 -4.55 14.28
CA TYR A 377 -18.39 -4.80 13.53
C TYR A 377 -18.13 -3.79 12.42
N GLU A 378 -19.15 -3.17 11.86
CA GLU A 378 -19.03 -2.11 10.85
C GLU A 378 -18.72 -0.77 11.51
N GLU A 379 -19.38 -0.49 12.64
CA GLU A 379 -19.06 0.69 13.44
C GLU A 379 -17.58 0.68 13.87
N ILE A 380 -17.06 -0.46 14.35
CA ILE A 380 -15.66 -0.59 14.75
C ILE A 380 -14.72 -0.42 13.55
N GLN A 381 -15.08 -0.91 12.38
CA GLN A 381 -14.30 -0.67 11.16
C GLN A 381 -14.23 0.83 10.84
N CYS A 382 -15.36 1.55 10.91
CA CYS A 382 -15.41 2.99 10.72
C CYS A 382 -14.60 3.75 11.79
N GLN A 383 -14.73 3.37 13.07
CA GLN A 383 -13.91 3.95 14.15
C GLN A 383 -12.43 3.72 13.93
N THR A 384 -12.06 2.53 13.43
CA THR A 384 -10.67 2.20 13.09
C THR A 384 -10.14 3.12 11.99
N TYR A 385 -10.88 3.32 10.91
CA TYR A 385 -10.47 4.22 9.85
C TYR A 385 -10.39 5.68 10.30
N MET A 386 -11.35 6.15 11.11
CA MET A 386 -11.32 7.50 11.66
C MET A 386 -10.09 7.72 12.55
N GLU A 387 -9.69 6.71 13.33
CA GLU A 387 -8.45 6.77 14.12
C GLU A 387 -7.20 6.76 13.26
N MET A 388 -7.16 5.88 12.25
CA MET A 388 -6.01 5.75 11.34
C MET A 388 -5.72 7.04 10.55
N LEU A 389 -6.76 7.75 10.14
CA LEU A 389 -6.67 8.93 9.27
C LEU A 389 -6.73 10.26 10.03
N ASP A 390 -7.02 10.21 11.34
CA ASP A 390 -7.30 11.39 12.17
C ASP A 390 -8.45 12.24 11.60
N ILE A 391 -9.54 11.57 11.21
CA ILE A 391 -10.77 12.18 10.68
C ILE A 391 -11.91 11.89 11.65
N ASP A 392 -12.73 12.88 11.98
CA ASP A 392 -13.76 12.77 13.02
C ASP A 392 -15.13 12.31 12.49
N LYS A 393 -15.29 12.15 11.18
CA LYS A 393 -16.56 11.79 10.55
C LYS A 393 -16.41 10.62 9.60
N CYS A 394 -17.36 9.68 9.66
CA CYS A 394 -17.50 8.60 8.70
C CYS A 394 -18.96 8.48 8.28
N GLN A 395 -19.21 8.26 7.00
CA GLN A 395 -20.51 7.90 6.44
C GLN A 395 -20.49 6.45 6.00
N LEU A 396 -21.30 5.61 6.62
CA LEU A 396 -21.53 4.23 6.18
C LEU A 396 -22.73 4.22 5.23
N ILE A 397 -22.55 3.70 4.03
CA ILE A 397 -23.61 3.60 3.01
C ILE A 397 -23.94 2.13 2.78
N GLU A 398 -25.19 1.76 2.99
CA GLU A 398 -25.71 0.45 2.56
C GLU A 398 -26.41 0.57 1.21
N GLN A 399 -26.08 -0.33 0.28
CA GLN A 399 -26.75 -0.45 -1.02
C GLN A 399 -27.31 -1.88 -1.17
N TYR A 400 -28.56 -2.01 -1.58
CA TYR A 400 -29.21 -3.25 -1.98
C TYR A 400 -30.10 -2.99 -3.20
N ASN A 401 -29.72 -3.49 -4.36
CA ASN A 401 -30.29 -3.13 -5.64
C ASN A 401 -30.34 -1.59 -5.78
N GLU A 402 -31.51 -0.99 -6.01
CA GLU A 402 -31.70 0.45 -6.11
C GLU A 402 -31.94 1.15 -4.76
N SER A 403 -32.12 0.37 -3.67
CA SER A 403 -32.38 0.90 -2.34
C SER A 403 -31.09 1.19 -1.60
N ARG A 404 -31.01 2.34 -0.94
CA ARG A 404 -29.84 2.72 -0.15
C ARG A 404 -30.20 3.42 1.16
N LEU A 405 -29.31 3.31 2.13
CA LEU A 405 -29.37 4.02 3.41
C LEU A 405 -27.97 4.51 3.78
N GLY A 406 -27.88 5.73 4.31
CA GLY A 406 -26.64 6.30 4.83
C GLY A 406 -26.73 6.51 6.34
N TYR A 407 -25.62 6.27 7.04
CA TYR A 407 -25.47 6.49 8.47
C TYR A 407 -24.27 7.37 8.74
N HIS A 408 -24.45 8.40 9.55
CA HIS A 408 -23.35 9.24 10.01
C HIS A 408 -22.79 8.69 11.33
N ILE A 409 -21.50 8.44 11.36
CA ILE A 409 -20.76 7.93 12.50
C ILE A 409 -19.72 8.98 12.88
N VAL A 410 -19.68 9.35 14.14
CA VAL A 410 -18.70 10.29 14.69
C VAL A 410 -17.62 9.50 15.42
N ARG A 411 -16.38 9.96 15.34
CA ARG A 411 -15.25 9.35 16.02
C ARG A 411 -15.44 9.38 17.53
N ASP A 412 -15.33 8.23 18.15
CA ASP A 412 -15.38 8.07 19.59
C ASP A 412 -13.97 7.77 20.12
N LYS A 413 -13.20 8.83 20.40
CA LYS A 413 -11.85 8.75 20.96
C LYS A 413 -11.81 8.06 22.32
N HIS A 414 -12.88 8.23 23.13
CA HIS A 414 -12.97 7.57 24.44
C HIS A 414 -13.09 6.05 24.27
N LYS A 415 -14.02 5.58 23.44
CA LYS A 415 -14.20 4.16 23.11
C LYS A 415 -12.90 3.56 22.55
N TRP A 416 -12.20 4.30 21.67
CA TRP A 416 -10.91 3.85 21.13
C TRP A 416 -9.88 3.65 22.25
N LEU A 417 -9.65 4.65 23.06
CA LEU A 417 -8.60 4.63 24.09
C LEU A 417 -8.92 3.70 25.28
N SER A 418 -10.19 3.61 25.69
CA SER A 418 -10.59 2.85 26.89
C SER A 418 -10.99 1.40 26.61
N GLU A 419 -11.43 1.07 25.39
CA GLU A 419 -11.92 -0.26 25.05
C GLU A 419 -11.14 -0.93 23.92
N LEU A 420 -11.05 -0.28 22.71
CA LEU A 420 -10.55 -0.94 21.52
C LEU A 420 -9.04 -1.11 21.55
N ASN A 421 -8.31 -0.04 21.77
CA ASN A 421 -6.84 -0.06 21.77
C ASN A 421 -6.24 -0.97 22.86
N PRO A 422 -6.72 -0.99 24.11
CA PRO A 422 -6.25 -1.97 25.10
C PRO A 422 -6.44 -3.42 24.68
N LYS A 423 -7.57 -3.75 24.06
CA LYS A 423 -7.83 -5.11 23.53
C LYS A 423 -6.89 -5.45 22.38
N LEU A 424 -6.60 -4.50 21.50
CA LEU A 424 -5.65 -4.67 20.42
C LEU A 424 -4.23 -4.92 20.96
N ILE A 425 -3.77 -4.13 21.91
CA ILE A 425 -2.46 -4.32 22.54
C ILE A 425 -2.37 -5.69 23.22
N ASN A 426 -3.42 -6.13 23.94
CA ASN A 426 -3.45 -7.44 24.57
C ASN A 426 -3.42 -8.57 23.53
N PHE A 427 -4.13 -8.42 22.41
CA PHE A 427 -4.07 -9.36 21.30
C PHE A 427 -2.64 -9.41 20.70
N CYS A 428 -2.02 -8.27 20.46
CA CYS A 428 -0.65 -8.21 19.97
C CYS A 428 0.34 -8.89 20.91
N ARG A 429 0.24 -8.66 22.22
CA ARG A 429 1.07 -9.33 23.24
C ARG A 429 0.87 -10.84 23.24
N HIS A 430 -0.37 -11.29 23.15
CA HIS A 430 -0.66 -12.72 23.07
C HIS A 430 -0.07 -13.34 21.80
N PHE A 431 -0.30 -12.73 20.64
CA PHE A 431 0.28 -13.22 19.39
C PHE A 431 1.81 -13.16 19.40
N HIS A 432 2.40 -12.12 19.97
CA HIS A 432 3.86 -11.99 20.12
C HIS A 432 4.45 -13.15 20.94
N SER A 433 3.78 -13.55 22.00
CA SER A 433 4.20 -14.72 22.80
C SER A 433 4.17 -16.05 22.03
N LEU A 434 3.38 -16.14 20.95
CA LEU A 434 3.38 -17.31 20.04
C LEU A 434 4.53 -17.25 19.05
N LEU A 435 4.88 -16.05 18.58
CA LEU A 435 6.03 -15.86 17.68
C LEU A 435 7.36 -16.14 18.38
N SER A 436 7.43 -15.96 19.70
CA SER A 436 8.64 -16.16 20.49
C SER A 436 8.89 -17.63 20.88
N LYS A 437 7.93 -18.52 20.59
CA LYS A 437 8.05 -19.97 20.77
C LYS A 437 8.66 -20.62 19.53
#